data_21d5e8b7f08944e9023e7b6c8527cc20
#
_entry.id   21d5e8b7f08944e9023e7b6c8527cc20
#
_cell.length_a   1.000
_cell.length_b   1.000
_cell.length_c   1.000
_cell.angle_alpha   90.00
_cell.angle_beta   90.00
_cell.angle_gamma   90.00
#
_symmetry.space_group_name_H-M   'P 1'
#
loop_
_entity.id
_entity.type
_entity.pdbx_description
1 polymer ?
#
loop_
_entity_poly.entity_id
_entity_poly.type
_entity_poly.pdbx_seq_one_letter_code
_entity_poly.pdbx_strand_id
1 'polypeptide(L)'
;VHYLPAAITEENYRKNLTSAINQYVDGHPTYKYSQITDFIYKAVFKENAKEYREVLKLDSKDNVRHTLYSEVLLVISSFENGVGAAISERFKENGGRLLTVDEVECIVNELAEHPMQKPYLNDARTKMASRDFSFRDAYHGNIADYLQAVTPEEFERFIGDQSIDFDRILADNKDVLKRLKQAEDE
;
A
#
# COMPACT_ATOMS: atom_id res chain seq x y z
N VAL A 1 3.67 -13.98 -13.52
CA VAL A 1 2.42 -14.71 -13.79
C VAL A 1 1.32 -14.36 -12.78
N HIS A 2 1.63 -13.84 -11.57
CA HIS A 2 0.64 -13.47 -10.55
C HIS A 2 0.10 -12.03 -10.65
N TYR A 3 0.62 -11.21 -11.52
CA TYR A 3 0.26 -9.78 -11.62
C TYR A 3 -1.12 -9.54 -12.26
N LEU A 4 -1.48 -10.33 -13.26
CA LEU A 4 -2.75 -10.17 -14.00
C LEU A 4 -4.02 -10.40 -13.15
N PRO A 5 -4.11 -11.44 -12.31
CA PRO A 5 -5.29 -11.66 -11.47
C PRO A 5 -5.48 -10.56 -10.41
N ALA A 6 -4.39 -10.05 -9.83
CA ALA A 6 -4.44 -8.97 -8.85
C ALA A 6 -4.94 -7.66 -9.46
N ALA A 7 -4.48 -7.30 -10.66
CA ALA A 7 -4.90 -6.10 -11.37
C ALA A 7 -6.40 -6.15 -11.76
N ILE A 8 -6.90 -7.30 -12.20
CA ILE A 8 -8.33 -7.49 -12.52
C ILE A 8 -9.19 -7.38 -11.25
N THR A 9 -8.75 -7.93 -10.14
CA THR A 9 -9.46 -7.86 -8.85
C THR A 9 -9.50 -6.41 -8.35
N GLU A 10 -8.39 -5.70 -8.43
CA GLU A 10 -8.29 -4.28 -8.07
C GLU A 10 -9.26 -3.42 -8.89
N GLU A 11 -9.27 -3.61 -10.20
CA GLU A 11 -10.17 -2.87 -11.10
C GLU A 11 -11.64 -3.09 -10.75
N ASN A 12 -12.03 -4.32 -10.43
CA ASN A 12 -13.40 -4.65 -10.03
C ASN A 12 -13.77 -4.01 -8.70
N TYR A 13 -12.90 -4.05 -7.70
CA TYR A 13 -13.15 -3.43 -6.40
C TYR A 13 -13.29 -1.91 -6.51
N ARG A 14 -12.46 -1.28 -7.32
CA ARG A 14 -12.56 0.15 -7.60
C ARG A 14 -13.84 0.52 -8.35
N LYS A 15 -14.30 -0.31 -9.30
CA LYS A 15 -15.59 -0.13 -9.98
C LYS A 15 -16.75 -0.19 -8.99
N ASN A 16 -16.71 -1.09 -8.01
CA ASN A 16 -17.73 -1.20 -6.99
C ASN A 16 -17.82 0.08 -6.13
N LEU A 17 -16.69 0.60 -5.65
CA LEU A 17 -16.65 1.87 -4.92
C LEU A 17 -17.18 3.03 -5.78
N THR A 18 -16.68 3.15 -7.00
CA THR A 18 -17.06 4.21 -7.93
C THR A 18 -18.56 4.19 -8.22
N SER A 19 -19.12 3.00 -8.42
CA SER A 19 -20.55 2.79 -8.62
C SER A 19 -21.36 3.21 -7.40
N ALA A 20 -20.93 2.80 -6.19
CA ALA A 20 -21.60 3.17 -4.95
C ALA A 20 -21.58 4.69 -4.71
N ILE A 21 -20.44 5.35 -4.93
CA ILE A 21 -20.33 6.81 -4.82
C ILE A 21 -21.28 7.50 -5.83
N ASN A 22 -21.33 7.00 -7.05
CA ASN A 22 -22.19 7.60 -8.08
C ASN A 22 -23.68 7.50 -7.73
N GLN A 23 -24.09 6.33 -7.27
CA GLN A 23 -25.49 6.01 -7.03
C GLN A 23 -26.04 6.55 -5.70
N TYR A 24 -25.23 6.59 -4.65
CA TYR A 24 -25.70 6.75 -3.28
C TYR A 24 -25.13 7.98 -2.55
N VAL A 25 -24.19 8.71 -3.16
CA VAL A 25 -23.60 9.90 -2.54
C VAL A 25 -24.00 11.16 -3.31
N ASP A 26 -24.46 12.17 -2.58
CA ASP A 26 -24.80 13.49 -3.12
C ASP A 26 -23.52 14.29 -3.44
N GLY A 27 -23.67 15.26 -4.33
CA GLY A 27 -22.61 16.19 -4.70
C GLY A 27 -22.11 16.07 -6.14
N HIS A 28 -21.31 17.05 -6.53
CA HIS A 28 -20.74 17.11 -7.88
C HIS A 28 -19.75 15.97 -8.09
N PRO A 29 -19.84 15.19 -9.19
CA PRO A 29 -19.04 13.99 -9.41
C PRO A 29 -17.53 14.19 -9.18
N THR A 30 -16.94 15.20 -9.79
CA THR A 30 -15.49 15.44 -9.71
C THR A 30 -15.02 15.65 -8.27
N TYR A 31 -15.77 16.37 -7.45
CA TYR A 31 -15.37 16.68 -6.08
C TYR A 31 -15.59 15.50 -5.13
N LYS A 32 -16.75 14.84 -5.19
CA LYS A 32 -17.05 13.72 -4.29
C LYS A 32 -16.07 12.55 -4.45
N TYR A 33 -15.68 12.22 -5.68
CA TYR A 33 -14.68 11.17 -5.91
C TYR A 33 -13.31 11.52 -5.34
N SER A 34 -12.84 12.75 -5.57
CA SER A 34 -11.56 13.20 -5.04
C SER A 34 -11.53 13.18 -3.52
N GLN A 35 -12.56 13.74 -2.89
CA GLN A 35 -12.66 13.81 -1.43
C GLN A 35 -12.70 12.42 -0.78
N ILE A 36 -13.53 11.51 -1.32
CA ILE A 36 -13.64 10.15 -0.77
C ILE A 36 -12.34 9.38 -0.97
N THR A 37 -11.67 9.55 -2.11
CA THR A 37 -10.34 8.97 -2.33
C THR A 37 -9.33 9.50 -1.30
N ASP A 38 -9.35 10.79 -1.01
CA ASP A 38 -8.48 11.39 0.00
C ASP A 38 -8.77 10.88 1.41
N PHE A 39 -10.04 10.64 1.78
CA PHE A 39 -10.38 10.01 3.06
C PHE A 39 -9.79 8.61 3.17
N ILE A 40 -9.88 7.81 2.11
CA ILE A 40 -9.29 6.46 2.07
C ILE A 40 -7.76 6.53 2.21
N TYR A 41 -7.09 7.42 1.49
CA TYR A 41 -5.64 7.62 1.61
C TYR A 41 -5.24 8.06 3.02
N LYS A 42 -5.98 9.00 3.62
CA LYS A 42 -5.75 9.43 5.01
C LYS A 42 -5.95 8.30 6.01
N ALA A 43 -6.96 7.45 5.81
CA ALA A 43 -7.21 6.29 6.66
C ALA A 43 -6.03 5.28 6.60
N VAL A 44 -5.49 5.03 5.41
CA VAL A 44 -4.39 4.09 5.19
C VAL A 44 -3.04 4.71 5.54
N PHE A 45 -2.69 5.86 4.97
CA PHE A 45 -1.33 6.43 5.02
C PHE A 45 -1.19 7.63 5.95
N LYS A 46 -2.30 8.15 6.51
CA LYS A 46 -2.37 9.40 7.28
C LYS A 46 -2.10 10.66 6.46
N GLU A 47 -2.11 10.55 5.14
CA GLU A 47 -1.88 11.61 4.17
C GLU A 47 -2.87 11.50 3.03
N ASN A 48 -3.25 12.63 2.43
CA ASN A 48 -4.05 12.61 1.21
C ASN A 48 -3.17 12.32 -0.03
N ALA A 49 -3.81 12.09 -1.18
CA ALA A 49 -3.10 11.72 -2.39
C ALA A 49 -2.15 12.83 -2.91
N LYS A 50 -2.42 14.10 -2.60
CA LYS A 50 -1.58 15.23 -2.99
C LYS A 50 -0.31 15.25 -2.13
N GLU A 51 -0.47 15.19 -0.81
CA GLU A 51 0.65 15.13 0.14
C GLU A 51 1.57 13.95 -0.15
N TYR A 52 0.99 12.79 -0.45
CA TYR A 52 1.76 11.59 -0.79
C TYR A 52 2.55 11.74 -2.10
N ARG A 53 1.98 12.41 -3.12
CA ARG A 53 2.72 12.75 -4.36
C ARG A 53 3.89 13.70 -4.10
N GLU A 54 3.70 14.69 -3.26
CA GLU A 54 4.76 15.64 -2.88
C GLU A 54 5.92 14.91 -2.20
N VAL A 55 5.64 14.01 -1.27
CA VAL A 55 6.65 13.15 -0.61
C VAL A 55 7.45 12.34 -1.62
N LEU A 56 6.78 11.72 -2.58
CA LEU A 56 7.41 10.88 -3.60
C LEU A 56 8.02 11.67 -4.78
N LYS A 57 7.91 13.00 -4.80
CA LYS A 57 8.30 13.87 -5.92
C LYS A 57 7.70 13.45 -7.27
N LEU A 58 6.43 13.02 -7.24
CA LEU A 58 5.70 12.63 -8.43
C LEU A 58 5.10 13.85 -9.13
N ASP A 59 5.01 13.79 -10.45
CA ASP A 59 4.29 14.78 -11.23
C ASP A 59 2.78 14.74 -10.93
N SER A 60 2.09 15.85 -11.16
CA SER A 60 0.64 15.97 -10.91
C SER A 60 -0.20 14.95 -11.71
N LYS A 61 0.35 14.43 -12.80
CA LYS A 61 -0.28 13.41 -13.67
C LYS A 61 -0.01 11.98 -13.21
N ASP A 62 0.98 11.79 -12.35
CA ASP A 62 1.37 10.47 -11.89
C ASP A 62 0.35 9.90 -10.91
N ASN A 63 0.09 8.61 -11.06
CA ASN A 63 -0.82 7.90 -10.18
C ASN A 63 -0.03 7.28 -9.02
N VAL A 64 -0.32 7.73 -7.80
CA VAL A 64 0.28 7.19 -6.56
C VAL A 64 0.15 5.67 -6.49
N ARG A 65 -0.95 5.10 -6.95
CA ARG A 65 -1.20 3.64 -6.90
C ARG A 65 -0.13 2.83 -7.65
N HIS A 66 0.44 3.37 -8.72
CA HIS A 66 1.49 2.69 -9.48
C HIS A 66 2.81 2.60 -8.73
N THR A 67 2.96 3.33 -7.63
CA THR A 67 4.14 3.29 -6.77
C THR A 67 4.00 2.34 -5.60
N LEU A 68 2.81 1.80 -5.34
CA LEU A 68 2.54 0.94 -4.20
C LEU A 68 2.97 -0.51 -4.48
N TYR A 69 3.38 -1.20 -3.43
CA TYR A 69 3.59 -2.64 -3.51
C TYR A 69 2.27 -3.37 -3.81
N SER A 70 2.33 -4.49 -4.52
CA SER A 70 1.15 -5.22 -4.97
C SER A 70 0.25 -5.68 -3.82
N GLU A 71 0.84 -6.13 -2.72
CA GLU A 71 0.12 -6.53 -1.51
C GLU A 71 -0.56 -5.33 -0.82
N VAL A 72 0.09 -4.16 -0.80
CA VAL A 72 -0.50 -2.93 -0.26
C VAL A 72 -1.67 -2.47 -1.13
N LEU A 73 -1.50 -2.54 -2.45
CA LEU A 73 -2.54 -2.21 -3.40
C LEU A 73 -3.77 -3.10 -3.22
N LEU A 74 -3.58 -4.41 -2.96
CA LEU A 74 -4.66 -5.35 -2.70
C LEU A 74 -5.41 -4.99 -1.40
N VAL A 75 -4.70 -4.62 -0.33
CA VAL A 75 -5.32 -4.18 0.93
C VAL A 75 -6.18 -2.93 0.72
N ILE A 76 -5.65 -1.93 0.00
CA ILE A 76 -6.40 -0.70 -0.30
C ILE A 76 -7.65 -1.02 -1.12
N SER A 77 -7.53 -1.83 -2.15
CA SER A 77 -8.65 -2.20 -3.02
C SER A 77 -9.72 -2.97 -2.28
N SER A 78 -9.33 -3.88 -1.37
CA SER A 78 -10.26 -4.57 -0.48
C SER A 78 -10.98 -3.61 0.46
N PHE A 79 -10.26 -2.63 1.02
CA PHE A 79 -10.83 -1.59 1.86
C PHE A 79 -11.80 -0.70 1.08
N GLU A 80 -11.44 -0.26 -0.12
CA GLU A 80 -12.31 0.48 -1.05
C GLU A 80 -13.62 -0.27 -1.33
N ASN A 81 -13.54 -1.57 -1.57
CA ASN A 81 -14.71 -2.41 -1.79
C ASN A 81 -15.61 -2.48 -0.53
N GLY A 82 -15.01 -2.58 0.65
CA GLY A 82 -15.72 -2.52 1.93
C GLY A 82 -16.44 -1.19 2.14
N VAL A 83 -15.77 -0.07 1.83
CA VAL A 83 -16.38 1.27 1.87
C VAL A 83 -17.57 1.36 0.90
N GLY A 84 -17.43 0.85 -0.32
CA GLY A 84 -18.53 0.84 -1.30
C GLY A 84 -19.74 0.04 -0.82
N ALA A 85 -19.53 -1.10 -0.19
CA ALA A 85 -20.59 -1.92 0.41
C ALA A 85 -21.29 -1.17 1.57
N ALA A 86 -20.52 -0.57 2.48
CA ALA A 86 -21.05 0.18 3.61
C ALA A 86 -21.84 1.43 3.19
N ILE A 87 -21.42 2.14 2.13
CA ILE A 87 -22.17 3.23 1.52
C ILE A 87 -23.56 2.73 1.05
N SER A 88 -23.59 1.60 0.35
CA SER A 88 -24.85 1.02 -0.14
C SER A 88 -25.78 0.59 1.00
N GLU A 89 -25.23 0.02 2.07
CA GLU A 89 -25.98 -0.39 3.26
C GLU A 89 -26.55 0.81 4.00
N ARG A 90 -25.74 1.82 4.28
CA ARG A 90 -26.16 3.06 4.96
C ARG A 90 -27.23 3.80 4.16
N PHE A 91 -27.15 3.81 2.83
CA PHE A 91 -28.19 4.37 1.98
C PHE A 91 -29.56 3.67 2.18
N LYS A 92 -29.56 2.34 2.26
CA LYS A 92 -30.79 1.57 2.50
C LYS A 92 -31.35 1.83 3.90
N GLU A 93 -30.48 1.84 4.92
CA GLU A 93 -30.86 2.13 6.31
C GLU A 93 -31.47 3.53 6.47
N ASN A 94 -30.96 4.50 5.71
CA ASN A 94 -31.48 5.87 5.68
C ASN A 94 -32.76 6.04 4.83
N GLY A 95 -33.45 4.96 4.48
CA GLY A 95 -34.68 5.00 3.70
C GLY A 95 -34.50 5.47 2.25
N GLY A 96 -33.31 5.31 1.67
CA GLY A 96 -33.00 5.69 0.30
C GLY A 96 -32.60 7.16 0.12
N ARG A 97 -32.27 7.88 1.19
CA ARG A 97 -31.70 9.23 1.12
C ARG A 97 -30.22 9.16 0.72
N LEU A 98 -29.82 9.98 -0.25
CA LEU A 98 -28.41 10.12 -0.62
C LEU A 98 -27.55 10.53 0.59
N LEU A 99 -26.37 9.95 0.70
CA LEU A 99 -25.43 10.27 1.75
C LEU A 99 -24.66 11.55 1.40
N THR A 100 -24.34 12.34 2.39
CA THR A 100 -23.38 13.45 2.23
C THR A 100 -21.95 12.92 2.21
N VAL A 101 -21.01 13.73 1.71
CA VAL A 101 -19.58 13.38 1.72
C VAL A 101 -19.05 13.20 3.14
N ASP A 102 -19.54 14.00 4.09
CA ASP A 102 -19.17 13.90 5.51
C ASP A 102 -19.67 12.59 6.16
N GLU A 103 -20.86 12.12 5.76
CA GLU A 103 -21.36 10.81 6.20
C GLU A 103 -20.48 9.67 5.66
N VAL A 104 -19.95 9.82 4.44
CA VAL A 104 -19.00 8.86 3.89
C VAL A 104 -17.65 8.91 4.61
N GLU A 105 -17.18 10.09 5.01
CA GLU A 105 -15.97 10.22 5.86
C GLU A 105 -16.14 9.45 7.17
N CYS A 106 -17.31 9.56 7.82
CA CYS A 106 -17.60 8.78 9.03
C CYS A 106 -17.53 7.28 8.74
N ILE A 107 -18.12 6.79 7.64
CA ILE A 107 -18.07 5.37 7.24
C ILE A 107 -16.63 4.91 7.03
N VAL A 108 -15.80 5.69 6.34
CA VAL A 108 -14.38 5.36 6.11
C VAL A 108 -13.64 5.24 7.43
N ASN A 109 -13.86 6.18 8.36
CA ASN A 109 -13.21 6.17 9.67
C ASN A 109 -13.69 4.99 10.55
N GLU A 110 -14.99 4.70 10.57
CA GLU A 110 -15.54 3.55 11.29
C GLU A 110 -14.95 2.23 10.80
N LEU A 111 -14.87 2.05 9.48
CA LEU A 111 -14.28 0.85 8.88
C LEU A 111 -12.78 0.76 9.12
N ALA A 112 -12.05 1.89 9.07
CA ALA A 112 -10.61 1.91 9.30
C ALA A 112 -10.24 1.51 10.75
N GLU A 113 -11.08 1.85 11.71
CA GLU A 113 -10.91 1.50 13.12
C GLU A 113 -11.51 0.12 13.47
N HIS A 114 -12.22 -0.50 12.54
CA HIS A 114 -12.82 -1.81 12.77
C HIS A 114 -11.74 -2.86 13.07
N PRO A 115 -11.90 -3.72 14.10
CA PRO A 115 -10.89 -4.68 14.54
C PRO A 115 -10.36 -5.62 13.43
N MET A 116 -11.19 -5.94 12.44
CA MET A 116 -10.78 -6.78 11.31
C MET A 116 -10.00 -6.02 10.24
N GLN A 117 -10.18 -4.72 10.08
CA GLN A 117 -9.51 -3.92 9.03
C GLN A 117 -8.25 -3.24 9.54
N LYS A 118 -8.28 -2.70 10.75
CA LYS A 118 -7.20 -1.93 11.34
C LYS A 118 -5.82 -2.61 11.27
N PRO A 119 -5.67 -3.92 11.56
CA PRO A 119 -4.37 -4.60 11.46
C PRO A 119 -3.82 -4.59 10.03
N TYR A 120 -4.66 -4.81 9.02
CA TYR A 120 -4.25 -4.82 7.61
C TYR A 120 -3.84 -3.44 7.11
N LEU A 121 -4.58 -2.38 7.52
CA LEU A 121 -4.22 -1.01 7.17
C LEU A 121 -2.90 -0.59 7.84
N ASN A 122 -2.66 -1.01 9.08
CA ASN A 122 -1.41 -0.78 9.77
C ASN A 122 -0.24 -1.53 9.12
N ASP A 123 -0.44 -2.79 8.71
CA ASP A 123 0.58 -3.57 7.99
C ASP A 123 0.92 -2.92 6.64
N ALA A 124 -0.09 -2.52 5.88
CA ALA A 124 0.09 -1.80 4.61
C ALA A 124 0.93 -0.53 4.80
N ARG A 125 0.63 0.26 5.84
CA ARG A 125 1.40 1.46 6.20
C ARG A 125 2.83 1.12 6.57
N THR A 126 3.03 0.11 7.40
CA THR A 126 4.37 -0.33 7.83
C THR A 126 5.22 -0.80 6.66
N LYS A 127 4.64 -1.56 5.72
CA LYS A 127 5.35 -2.01 4.50
C LYS A 127 5.82 -0.84 3.64
N MET A 128 5.05 0.23 3.56
CA MET A 128 5.43 1.43 2.81
C MET A 128 6.39 2.34 3.60
N ALA A 129 6.39 2.25 4.93
CA ALA A 129 7.09 3.20 5.81
C ALA A 129 8.59 3.31 5.53
N SER A 130 9.28 2.19 5.33
CA SER A 130 10.74 2.19 5.05
C SER A 130 11.06 2.94 3.77
N ARG A 131 10.32 2.65 2.69
CA ARG A 131 10.48 3.35 1.41
C ARG A 131 10.12 4.81 1.54
N ASP A 132 8.99 5.12 2.16
CA ASP A 132 8.48 6.48 2.28
C ASP A 132 9.38 7.32 3.18
N PHE A 133 9.95 6.74 4.23
CA PHE A 133 10.95 7.39 5.07
C PHE A 133 12.19 7.77 4.26
N SER A 134 12.71 6.85 3.44
CA SER A 134 13.85 7.12 2.57
C SER A 134 13.58 8.24 1.56
N PHE A 135 12.38 8.28 0.97
CA PHE A 135 11.96 9.37 0.09
C PHE A 135 11.79 10.70 0.82
N ARG A 136 11.23 10.69 2.03
CA ARG A 136 11.07 11.88 2.87
C ARG A 136 12.42 12.46 3.27
N ASP A 137 13.35 11.61 3.68
CA ASP A 137 14.70 12.02 4.03
C ASP A 137 15.45 12.61 2.83
N ALA A 138 15.33 11.97 1.66
CA ALA A 138 15.89 12.51 0.42
C ALA A 138 15.24 13.85 0.03
N TYR A 139 13.93 14.00 0.25
CA TYR A 139 13.20 15.23 -0.04
C TYR A 139 13.65 16.39 0.85
N HIS A 140 13.84 16.12 2.14
CA HIS A 140 14.28 17.13 3.11
C HIS A 140 15.80 17.34 3.13
N GLY A 141 16.55 16.63 2.29
CA GLY A 141 18.01 16.72 2.23
C GLY A 141 18.76 16.01 3.36
N ASN A 142 18.03 15.33 4.25
CA ASN A 142 18.62 14.68 5.42
C ASN A 142 19.49 13.48 5.05
N ILE A 143 19.20 12.79 3.93
CA ILE A 143 20.01 11.66 3.46
C ILE A 143 21.37 12.10 2.93
N ALA A 144 21.51 13.32 2.41
CA ALA A 144 22.79 13.82 1.91
C ALA A 144 23.89 13.78 3.00
N ASP A 145 23.50 13.99 4.26
CA ASP A 145 24.42 13.97 5.40
C ASP A 145 24.79 12.54 5.85
N TYR A 146 23.97 11.55 5.48
CA TYR A 146 24.17 10.14 5.83
C TYR A 146 24.74 9.30 4.68
N LEU A 147 24.59 9.74 3.43
CA LEU A 147 25.20 9.11 2.27
C LEU A 147 26.67 9.54 2.21
N GLN A 148 27.49 8.97 3.07
CA GLN A 148 28.92 8.93 2.80
C GLN A 148 29.13 8.02 1.60
N ALA A 149 29.81 8.54 0.56
CA ALA A 149 30.21 7.71 -0.55
C ALA A 149 31.09 6.59 0.02
N VAL A 150 30.59 5.37 -0.02
CA VAL A 150 31.38 4.18 0.34
C VAL A 150 32.52 4.12 -0.64
N THR A 151 33.76 4.09 -0.15
CA THR A 151 34.94 3.96 -1.02
C THR A 151 34.89 2.60 -1.73
N PRO A 152 35.51 2.46 -2.92
CA PRO A 152 35.60 1.15 -3.59
C PRO A 152 36.14 0.06 -2.69
N GLU A 153 37.13 0.37 -1.84
CA GLU A 153 37.75 -0.56 -0.90
C GLU A 153 36.77 -1.01 0.21
N GLU A 154 35.94 -0.11 0.73
CA GLU A 154 34.92 -0.43 1.72
C GLU A 154 33.81 -1.29 1.11
N PHE A 155 33.45 -1.01 -0.14
CA PHE A 155 32.44 -1.78 -0.89
C PHE A 155 32.97 -3.20 -1.19
N GLU A 156 34.22 -3.33 -1.65
CA GLU A 156 34.82 -4.65 -1.87
C GLU A 156 34.97 -5.45 -0.59
N ARG A 157 35.29 -4.79 0.54
CA ARG A 157 35.35 -5.45 1.84
C ARG A 157 33.94 -5.92 2.29
N PHE A 158 32.91 -5.12 2.10
CA PHE A 158 31.54 -5.49 2.41
C PHE A 158 31.08 -6.70 1.59
N ILE A 159 31.35 -6.72 0.28
CA ILE A 159 31.04 -7.88 -0.57
C ILE A 159 31.89 -9.11 -0.18
N GLY A 160 33.17 -8.92 0.14
CA GLY A 160 34.04 -9.99 0.61
C GLY A 160 33.54 -10.63 1.89
N ASP A 161 33.17 -9.83 2.87
CA ASP A 161 32.62 -10.29 4.16
C ASP A 161 31.27 -11.05 3.98
N GLN A 162 30.40 -10.57 3.10
CA GLN A 162 29.14 -11.26 2.77
C GLN A 162 29.38 -12.59 2.04
N SER A 163 30.38 -12.65 1.14
CA SER A 163 30.73 -13.89 0.44
C SER A 163 31.31 -14.93 1.39
N ILE A 164 32.11 -14.53 2.35
CA ILE A 164 32.68 -15.43 3.37
C ILE A 164 31.60 -16.01 4.26
N ASP A 165 30.63 -15.19 4.68
CA ASP A 165 29.49 -15.66 5.48
C ASP A 165 28.59 -16.61 4.67
N PHE A 166 28.36 -16.36 3.40
CA PHE A 166 27.57 -17.23 2.54
C PHE A 166 28.23 -18.58 2.31
N ASP A 167 29.53 -18.60 2.03
CA ASP A 167 30.33 -19.82 1.85
C ASP A 167 30.34 -20.65 3.14
N ARG A 168 30.43 -20.00 4.30
CA ARG A 168 30.39 -20.65 5.60
C ARG A 168 29.01 -21.27 5.88
N ILE A 169 27.92 -20.54 5.62
CA ILE A 169 26.55 -21.06 5.74
C ILE A 169 26.35 -22.27 4.81
N LEU A 170 26.85 -22.20 3.58
CA LEU A 170 26.80 -23.30 2.62
C LEU A 170 27.57 -24.53 3.11
N ALA A 171 28.76 -24.33 3.66
CA ALA A 171 29.58 -25.41 4.20
C ALA A 171 28.93 -26.08 5.42
N ASP A 172 28.42 -25.29 6.35
CA ASP A 172 27.72 -25.74 7.58
C ASP A 172 26.43 -26.49 7.30
N ASN A 173 25.73 -26.16 6.19
CA ASN A 173 24.47 -26.77 5.81
C ASN A 173 24.56 -27.81 4.68
N LYS A 174 25.75 -28.20 4.27
CA LYS A 174 25.99 -29.13 3.15
C LYS A 174 25.29 -30.49 3.32
N ASP A 175 25.22 -30.98 4.55
CA ASP A 175 24.55 -32.26 4.85
C ASP A 175 23.03 -32.16 4.87
N VAL A 176 22.49 -30.98 5.19
CA VAL A 176 21.05 -30.70 5.11
C VAL A 176 20.63 -30.60 3.64
N LEU A 177 21.40 -29.89 2.82
CA LEU A 177 21.17 -29.76 1.38
C LEU A 177 21.23 -31.10 0.64
N LYS A 178 22.16 -32.00 1.03
CA LYS A 178 22.23 -33.36 0.48
C LYS A 178 20.97 -34.19 0.83
N ARG A 179 20.47 -34.12 2.06
CA ARG A 179 19.26 -34.83 2.48
C ARG A 179 18.00 -34.32 1.77
N LEU A 180 17.90 -33.01 1.57
CA LEU A 180 16.78 -32.42 0.82
C LEU A 180 16.77 -32.88 -0.64
N LYS A 181 17.95 -32.95 -1.27
CA LYS A 181 18.07 -33.41 -2.65
C LYS A 181 17.76 -34.91 -2.83
N GLN A 182 18.08 -35.74 -1.83
CA GLN A 182 17.74 -37.18 -1.84
C GLN A 182 16.26 -37.43 -1.60
N ALA A 183 15.55 -36.51 -0.89
CA ALA A 183 14.10 -36.61 -0.66
C ALA A 183 13.26 -36.16 -1.86
N GLU A 184 13.83 -35.46 -2.85
CA GLU A 184 13.16 -35.09 -4.10
C GLU A 184 13.27 -36.19 -5.19
N ASP A 185 14.18 -37.16 -5.02
CA ASP A 185 14.43 -38.26 -5.96
C ASP A 185 13.70 -39.56 -5.58
N GLU A 186 12.93 -39.59 -4.47
CA GLU A 186 12.01 -40.66 -4.03
C GLU A 186 10.54 -40.30 -4.31
#